data_8f0a59c2461a45b58e924ce91b40b6ef
#
_entry.id   8f0a59c2461a45b58e924ce91b40b6ef
#
_cell.length_a   1.000
_cell.length_b   1.000
_cell.length_c   1.000
_cell.angle_alpha   90.00
_cell.angle_beta   90.00
_cell.angle_gamma   90.00
#
_symmetry.space_group_name_H-M   'P 1'
#
loop_
_entity.id
_entity.type
_entity.pdbx_description
1 polymer ?
#
loop_
_entity_poly.entity_id
_entity_poly.type
_entity_poly.pdbx_seq_one_letter_code
_entity_poly.pdbx_strand_id
1 'polypeptide(L)'
;MRATDKYLKTLLSYYEEEIEGEAYFYGLVDHFEEQEKLTVLARVERRAAGSVVPLLEKYELVPRDESELKIRGEGYVGRHASFDWFEFMTYMVNRYPGYLEDFTALERMAPEEDLCALNVLTDHEVAAIEFAKRELAGDPDSLAPLYDYLNK
;
A
#
# COMPACT_ATOMS: atom_id res chain seq x y z
N MET A 1 -20.33 13.02 -12.06
CA MET A 1 -20.03 13.61 -10.73
C MET A 1 -18.74 14.41 -10.80
N ARG A 2 -18.71 15.54 -10.15
CA ARG A 2 -17.53 16.39 -10.12
C ARG A 2 -16.63 16.02 -8.94
N ALA A 3 -15.31 16.01 -9.16
CA ALA A 3 -14.35 15.75 -8.09
C ALA A 3 -14.38 16.89 -7.04
N THR A 4 -14.45 16.54 -5.77
CA THR A 4 -14.46 17.49 -4.66
C THR A 4 -13.04 17.74 -4.16
N ASP A 5 -12.83 18.87 -3.47
CA ASP A 5 -11.53 19.18 -2.85
C ASP A 5 -11.12 18.10 -1.86
N LYS A 6 -12.08 17.57 -1.10
CA LYS A 6 -11.82 16.49 -0.13
C LYS A 6 -11.31 15.24 -0.84
N TYR A 7 -11.95 14.84 -1.93
CA TYR A 7 -11.51 13.69 -2.74
C TYR A 7 -10.09 13.90 -3.24
N LEU A 8 -9.81 15.06 -3.82
CA LEU A 8 -8.51 15.35 -4.41
C LEU A 8 -7.39 15.36 -3.37
N LYS A 9 -7.62 15.94 -2.19
CA LYS A 9 -6.65 15.93 -1.10
C LYS A 9 -6.39 14.52 -0.59
N THR A 10 -7.43 13.72 -0.46
CA THR A 10 -7.33 12.34 0.02
C THR A 10 -6.57 11.48 -0.99
N LEU A 11 -6.90 11.62 -2.28
CA LEU A 11 -6.21 10.91 -3.36
C LEU A 11 -4.71 11.18 -3.34
N LEU A 12 -4.32 12.46 -3.25
CA LEU A 12 -2.91 12.84 -3.20
C LEU A 12 -2.22 12.27 -1.96
N SER A 13 -2.87 12.35 -0.80
CA SER A 13 -2.35 11.83 0.45
C SER A 13 -2.10 10.32 0.36
N TYR A 14 -3.04 9.57 -0.22
CA TYR A 14 -2.90 8.12 -0.33
C TYR A 14 -1.82 7.72 -1.33
N TYR A 15 -1.66 8.47 -2.44
CA TYR A 15 -0.53 8.26 -3.32
C TYR A 15 0.81 8.40 -2.56
N GLU A 16 0.94 9.49 -1.79
CA GLU A 16 2.16 9.75 -1.03
C GLU A 16 2.43 8.65 0.00
N GLU A 17 1.38 8.17 0.67
CA GLU A 17 1.49 7.08 1.64
C GLU A 17 1.98 5.78 1.00
N GLU A 18 1.62 5.50 -0.26
CA GLU A 18 2.11 4.31 -0.95
C GLU A 18 3.61 4.41 -1.26
N ILE A 19 4.10 5.59 -1.61
CA ILE A 19 5.54 5.80 -1.80
C ILE A 19 6.29 5.65 -0.46
N GLU A 20 5.71 6.19 0.62
CA GLU A 20 6.26 5.99 1.97
C GLU A 20 6.24 4.50 2.35
N GLY A 21 5.17 3.79 2.01
CA GLY A 21 5.02 2.36 2.28
C GLY A 21 6.05 1.50 1.58
N GLU A 22 6.38 1.83 0.33
CA GLU A 22 7.45 1.15 -0.41
C GLU A 22 8.78 1.27 0.34
N ALA A 23 9.15 2.49 0.72
CA ALA A 23 10.40 2.74 1.44
C ALA A 23 10.41 2.06 2.80
N TYR A 24 9.27 2.03 3.48
CA TYR A 24 9.10 1.34 4.76
C TYR A 24 9.38 -0.16 4.64
N PHE A 25 8.77 -0.83 3.65
CA PHE A 25 9.01 -2.26 3.47
C PHE A 25 10.45 -2.56 3.06
N TYR A 26 11.05 -1.77 2.19
CA TYR A 26 12.46 -1.93 1.85
C TYR A 26 13.36 -1.72 3.08
N GLY A 27 13.00 -0.76 3.94
CA GLY A 27 13.76 -0.52 5.17
C GLY A 27 13.67 -1.66 6.19
N LEU A 28 12.62 -2.48 6.13
CA LEU A 28 12.47 -3.63 7.01
C LEU A 28 13.29 -4.85 6.58
N VAL A 29 13.78 -4.89 5.33
CA VAL A 29 14.48 -6.05 4.77
C VAL A 29 15.65 -6.49 5.64
N ASP A 30 16.39 -5.56 6.23
CA ASP A 30 17.54 -5.88 7.08
C ASP A 30 17.17 -6.34 8.48
N HIS A 31 15.89 -6.26 8.86
CA HIS A 31 15.40 -6.58 10.20
C HIS A 31 14.72 -7.94 10.30
N PHE A 32 14.50 -8.63 9.16
CA PHE A 32 13.82 -9.92 9.11
C PHE A 32 14.54 -10.86 8.16
N GLU A 33 14.37 -12.16 8.38
CA GLU A 33 14.90 -13.19 7.46
C GLU A 33 14.07 -13.28 6.18
N GLU A 34 12.80 -12.88 6.23
CA GLU A 34 11.83 -12.93 5.11
C GLU A 34 12.04 -11.80 4.11
N GLN A 35 13.27 -11.67 3.61
CA GLN A 35 13.66 -10.55 2.74
C GLN A 35 12.90 -10.51 1.42
N GLU A 36 12.70 -11.68 0.78
CA GLU A 36 11.93 -11.75 -0.47
C GLU A 36 10.50 -11.26 -0.27
N LYS A 37 9.85 -11.69 0.82
CA LYS A 37 8.46 -11.31 1.11
C LYS A 37 8.33 -9.81 1.29
N LEU A 38 9.25 -9.20 2.02
CA LEU A 38 9.27 -7.74 2.22
C LEU A 38 9.53 -6.99 0.91
N THR A 39 10.42 -7.50 0.08
CA THR A 39 10.70 -6.90 -1.24
C THR A 39 9.45 -6.95 -2.13
N VAL A 40 8.73 -8.07 -2.11
CA VAL A 40 7.48 -8.20 -2.88
C VAL A 40 6.43 -7.23 -2.36
N LEU A 41 6.29 -7.09 -1.03
CA LEU A 41 5.38 -6.10 -0.43
C LEU A 41 5.73 -4.67 -0.87
N ALA A 42 7.02 -4.33 -0.91
CA ALA A 42 7.46 -3.02 -1.39
C ALA A 42 7.04 -2.80 -2.86
N ARG A 43 7.20 -3.80 -3.69
CA ARG A 43 6.79 -3.74 -5.11
C ARG A 43 5.28 -3.56 -5.26
N VAL A 44 4.50 -4.19 -4.39
CA VAL A 44 3.03 -4.03 -4.37
C VAL A 44 2.67 -2.58 -4.05
N GLU A 45 3.34 -1.96 -3.08
CA GLU A 45 3.13 -0.55 -2.75
C GLU A 45 3.45 0.37 -3.94
N ARG A 46 4.57 0.12 -4.63
CA ARG A 46 4.95 0.91 -5.81
C ARG A 46 3.91 0.77 -6.93
N ARG A 47 3.40 -0.43 -7.17
CA ARG A 47 2.36 -0.63 -8.17
C ARG A 47 1.08 0.10 -7.80
N ALA A 48 0.70 0.06 -6.53
CA ALA A 48 -0.48 0.77 -6.04
C ALA A 48 -0.34 2.28 -6.28
N ALA A 49 0.81 2.86 -5.94
CA ALA A 49 1.09 4.27 -6.23
C ALA A 49 0.96 4.56 -7.73
N GLY A 50 1.58 3.72 -8.56
CA GLY A 50 1.57 3.90 -10.02
C GLY A 50 0.17 3.87 -10.62
N SER A 51 -0.76 3.12 -10.01
CA SER A 51 -2.13 3.00 -10.53
C SER A 51 -2.89 4.32 -10.52
N VAL A 52 -2.55 5.24 -9.63
CA VAL A 52 -3.25 6.53 -9.49
C VAL A 52 -2.49 7.70 -10.11
N VAL A 53 -1.28 7.48 -10.64
CA VAL A 53 -0.53 8.55 -11.32
C VAL A 53 -1.34 9.22 -12.43
N PRO A 54 -2.09 8.48 -13.30
CA PRO A 54 -2.92 9.14 -14.31
C PRO A 54 -3.98 10.08 -13.71
N LEU A 55 -4.49 9.77 -12.51
CA LEU A 55 -5.44 10.64 -11.83
C LEU A 55 -4.76 11.89 -11.28
N LEU A 56 -3.53 11.77 -10.77
CA LEU A 56 -2.77 12.94 -10.33
C LEU A 56 -2.54 13.89 -11.50
N GLU A 57 -2.20 13.35 -12.68
CA GLU A 57 -2.02 14.15 -13.89
C GLU A 57 -3.33 14.79 -14.35
N LYS A 58 -4.41 14.03 -14.35
CA LYS A 58 -5.75 14.51 -14.74
C LYS A 58 -6.18 15.73 -13.93
N TYR A 59 -5.90 15.72 -12.62
CA TYR A 59 -6.31 16.77 -11.70
C TYR A 59 -5.20 17.78 -11.38
N GLU A 60 -4.06 17.66 -12.05
CA GLU A 60 -2.91 18.55 -11.84
C GLU A 60 -2.44 18.59 -10.38
N LEU A 61 -2.47 17.43 -9.72
CA LEU A 61 -2.02 17.27 -8.34
C LEU A 61 -0.51 16.99 -8.32
N VAL A 62 0.23 17.76 -7.53
CA VAL A 62 1.68 17.65 -7.43
C VAL A 62 2.04 17.08 -6.06
N PRO A 63 2.55 15.84 -6.01
CA PRO A 63 2.99 15.26 -4.74
C PRO A 63 4.29 15.89 -4.27
N ARG A 64 4.62 15.65 -2.99
CA ARG A 64 5.92 15.98 -2.44
C ARG A 64 7.01 15.23 -3.19
N ASP A 65 8.23 15.74 -3.11
CA ASP A 65 9.39 15.10 -3.72
C ASP A 65 9.50 13.64 -3.24
N GLU A 66 9.73 12.72 -4.17
CA GLU A 66 9.83 11.30 -3.85
C GLU A 66 10.92 11.00 -2.83
N SER A 67 12.07 11.70 -2.90
CA SER A 67 13.12 11.53 -1.92
C SER A 67 12.68 11.88 -0.50
N GLU A 68 11.88 12.93 -0.34
CA GLU A 68 11.29 13.31 0.95
C GLU A 68 10.35 12.23 1.47
N LEU A 69 9.49 11.71 0.59
CA LEU A 69 8.53 10.65 0.97
C LEU A 69 9.25 9.36 1.38
N LYS A 70 10.33 9.01 0.70
CA LYS A 70 11.16 7.85 1.06
C LYS A 70 11.79 8.00 2.44
N ILE A 71 12.31 9.17 2.75
CA ILE A 71 12.89 9.46 4.07
C ILE A 71 11.81 9.29 5.15
N ARG A 72 10.60 9.76 4.91
CA ARG A 72 9.49 9.62 5.85
C ARG A 72 9.12 8.14 6.04
N GLY A 73 9.05 7.38 4.96
CA GLY A 73 8.77 5.95 5.02
C GLY A 73 9.83 5.18 5.79
N GLU A 74 11.10 5.47 5.54
CA GLU A 74 12.21 4.88 6.28
C GLU A 74 12.13 5.22 7.77
N GLY A 75 11.63 6.40 8.11
CA GLY A 75 11.44 6.83 9.51
C GLY A 75 10.43 5.98 10.28
N TYR A 76 9.54 5.27 9.59
CA TYR A 76 8.55 4.40 10.25
C TYR A 76 9.10 3.01 10.59
N VAL A 77 10.25 2.63 10.05
CA VAL A 77 10.84 1.29 10.23
C VAL A 77 11.02 0.96 11.72
N GLY A 78 11.46 1.93 12.51
CA GLY A 78 11.70 1.73 13.94
C GLY A 78 10.48 1.31 14.74
N ARG A 79 9.27 1.56 14.22
CA ARG A 79 8.02 1.19 14.91
C ARG A 79 7.83 -0.32 15.00
N HIS A 80 8.34 -1.07 14.02
CA HIS A 80 8.07 -2.50 13.88
C HIS A 80 9.34 -3.36 13.72
N ALA A 81 10.51 -2.74 13.70
CA ALA A 81 11.77 -3.45 13.50
C ALA A 81 12.10 -4.44 14.63
N SER A 82 11.52 -4.22 15.81
CA SER A 82 11.70 -5.11 16.97
C SER A 82 10.69 -6.26 17.04
N PHE A 83 9.70 -6.28 16.16
CA PHE A 83 8.72 -7.38 16.08
C PHE A 83 9.42 -8.62 15.57
N ASP A 84 8.97 -9.81 16.01
CA ASP A 84 9.26 -11.02 15.25
C ASP A 84 8.27 -11.11 14.06
N TRP A 85 8.50 -12.07 13.16
CA TRP A 85 7.68 -12.17 11.95
C TRP A 85 6.20 -12.44 12.26
N PHE A 86 5.93 -13.29 13.24
CA PHE A 86 4.56 -13.61 13.67
C PHE A 86 3.86 -12.37 14.17
N GLU A 87 4.54 -11.57 15.01
CA GLU A 87 3.99 -10.32 15.52
C GLU A 87 3.70 -9.32 14.39
N PHE A 88 4.61 -9.25 13.41
CA PHE A 88 4.43 -8.35 12.28
C PHE A 88 3.23 -8.77 11.43
N MET A 89 3.09 -10.05 11.11
CA MET A 89 1.94 -10.54 10.35
C MET A 89 0.64 -10.35 11.11
N THR A 90 0.64 -10.56 12.41
CA THR A 90 -0.53 -10.29 13.26
C THR A 90 -0.89 -8.80 13.23
N TYR A 91 0.10 -7.92 13.29
CA TYR A 91 -0.12 -6.49 13.16
C TYR A 91 -0.80 -6.15 11.83
N MET A 92 -0.32 -6.71 10.72
CA MET A 92 -0.92 -6.47 9.40
C MET A 92 -2.40 -6.91 9.36
N VAL A 93 -2.70 -8.12 9.84
CA VAL A 93 -4.06 -8.65 9.84
C VAL A 93 -5.01 -7.79 10.70
N ASN A 94 -4.51 -7.24 11.80
CA ASN A 94 -5.32 -6.43 12.70
C ASN A 94 -5.46 -4.97 12.23
N ARG A 95 -4.43 -4.41 11.62
CA ARG A 95 -4.38 -2.98 11.28
C ARG A 95 -4.85 -2.66 9.87
N TYR A 96 -4.50 -3.51 8.90
CA TYR A 96 -4.71 -3.21 7.48
C TYR A 96 -6.18 -3.19 7.04
N PRO A 97 -7.11 -3.94 7.66
CA PRO A 97 -8.53 -3.75 7.34
C PRO A 97 -9.04 -2.33 7.52
N GLY A 98 -8.45 -1.56 8.47
CA GLY A 98 -8.77 -0.14 8.61
C GLY A 98 -8.33 0.68 7.40
N TYR A 99 -7.16 0.37 6.84
CA TYR A 99 -6.70 1.01 5.60
C TYR A 99 -7.60 0.64 4.42
N LEU A 100 -8.04 -0.62 4.36
CA LEU A 100 -8.98 -1.06 3.33
C LEU A 100 -10.28 -0.26 3.38
N GLU A 101 -10.80 0.01 4.58
CA GLU A 101 -11.96 0.86 4.75
C GLU A 101 -11.72 2.28 4.23
N ASP A 102 -10.51 2.82 4.46
CA ASP A 102 -10.14 4.15 3.98
C ASP A 102 -10.13 4.20 2.44
N PHE A 103 -9.58 3.18 1.78
CA PHE A 103 -9.59 3.10 0.32
C PHE A 103 -11.01 2.95 -0.23
N THR A 104 -11.84 2.17 0.42
CA THR A 104 -13.24 2.02 0.04
C THR A 104 -13.99 3.35 0.18
N ALA A 105 -13.70 4.11 1.23
CA ALA A 105 -14.27 5.44 1.42
C ALA A 105 -13.83 6.42 0.32
N LEU A 106 -12.58 6.33 -0.13
CA LEU A 106 -12.08 7.12 -1.25
C LEU A 106 -12.88 6.82 -2.53
N GLU A 107 -13.11 5.53 -2.81
CA GLU A 107 -13.92 5.12 -3.97
C GLU A 107 -15.31 5.72 -3.93
N ARG A 108 -15.93 5.77 -2.76
CA ARG A 108 -17.28 6.36 -2.60
C ARG A 108 -17.31 7.86 -2.88
N MET A 109 -16.19 8.56 -2.70
CA MET A 109 -16.09 10.00 -2.99
C MET A 109 -15.79 10.29 -4.47
N ALA A 110 -15.35 9.28 -5.21
CA ALA A 110 -14.77 9.47 -6.53
C ALA A 110 -15.82 9.62 -7.63
N PRO A 111 -15.52 10.38 -8.68
CA PRO A 111 -16.26 10.26 -9.94
C PRO A 111 -16.16 8.85 -10.49
N GLU A 112 -17.21 8.39 -11.17
CA GLU A 112 -17.28 7.03 -11.69
C GLU A 112 -16.12 6.69 -12.62
N GLU A 113 -15.69 7.63 -13.45
CA GLU A 113 -14.60 7.41 -14.40
C GLU A 113 -13.23 7.17 -13.75
N ASP A 114 -13.10 7.47 -12.47
CA ASP A 114 -11.85 7.26 -11.72
C ASP A 114 -11.79 5.89 -11.06
N LEU A 115 -12.92 5.18 -10.96
CA LEU A 115 -13.02 3.95 -10.17
C LEU A 115 -12.11 2.83 -10.65
N CYS A 116 -11.86 2.73 -11.96
CA CYS A 116 -10.98 1.70 -12.49
C CYS A 116 -9.58 1.76 -11.88
N ALA A 117 -9.00 2.97 -11.80
CA ALA A 117 -7.70 3.18 -11.20
C ALA A 117 -7.74 2.96 -9.69
N LEU A 118 -8.79 3.47 -9.03
CA LEU A 118 -8.92 3.34 -7.58
C LEU A 118 -9.13 1.90 -7.14
N ASN A 119 -9.78 1.07 -7.95
CA ASN A 119 -9.93 -0.35 -7.64
C ASN A 119 -8.58 -1.04 -7.59
N VAL A 120 -7.64 -0.68 -8.47
CA VAL A 120 -6.28 -1.22 -8.43
C VAL A 120 -5.57 -0.80 -7.13
N LEU A 121 -5.75 0.45 -6.72
CA LEU A 121 -5.22 0.93 -5.43
C LEU A 121 -5.80 0.11 -4.26
N THR A 122 -7.11 -0.04 -4.22
CA THR A 122 -7.80 -0.79 -3.15
C THR A 122 -7.36 -2.25 -3.12
N ASP A 123 -7.23 -2.89 -4.27
CA ASP A 123 -6.88 -4.31 -4.40
C ASP A 123 -5.52 -4.65 -3.79
N HIS A 124 -4.56 -3.70 -3.76
CA HIS A 124 -3.27 -3.98 -3.15
C HIS A 124 -3.39 -4.26 -1.65
N GLU A 125 -4.32 -3.59 -0.98
CA GLU A 125 -4.55 -3.81 0.44
C GLU A 125 -5.19 -5.17 0.70
N VAL A 126 -6.14 -5.57 -0.16
CA VAL A 126 -6.75 -6.90 -0.12
C VAL A 126 -5.68 -7.97 -0.26
N ALA A 127 -4.76 -7.79 -1.21
CA ALA A 127 -3.66 -8.74 -1.44
C ALA A 127 -2.72 -8.82 -0.24
N ALA A 128 -2.38 -7.69 0.37
CA ALA A 128 -1.49 -7.67 1.55
C ALA A 128 -2.13 -8.37 2.75
N ILE A 129 -3.41 -8.13 3.00
CA ILE A 129 -4.13 -8.79 4.10
C ILE A 129 -4.18 -10.30 3.88
N GLU A 130 -4.50 -10.73 2.67
CA GLU A 130 -4.55 -12.16 2.33
C GLU A 130 -3.19 -12.82 2.49
N PHE A 131 -2.12 -12.16 2.04
CA PHE A 131 -0.76 -12.62 2.26
C PHE A 131 -0.48 -12.84 3.74
N ALA A 132 -0.77 -11.86 4.58
CA ALA A 132 -0.49 -11.94 6.02
C ALA A 132 -1.28 -13.07 6.69
N LYS A 133 -2.54 -13.26 6.31
CA LYS A 133 -3.37 -14.37 6.81
C LYS A 133 -2.77 -15.73 6.44
N ARG A 134 -2.29 -15.87 5.20
CA ARG A 134 -1.67 -17.10 4.73
C ARG A 134 -0.34 -17.38 5.45
N GLU A 135 0.44 -16.32 5.72
CA GLU A 135 1.68 -16.46 6.50
C GLU A 135 1.39 -16.99 7.90
N LEU A 136 0.37 -16.43 8.57
CA LEU A 136 -0.02 -16.90 9.90
C LEU A 136 -0.53 -18.35 9.89
N ALA A 137 -1.11 -18.78 8.79
CA ALA A 137 -1.61 -20.15 8.62
C ALA A 137 -0.50 -21.14 8.19
N GLY A 138 0.72 -20.66 7.94
CA GLY A 138 1.81 -21.51 7.47
C GLY A 138 1.65 -21.98 6.03
N ASP A 139 0.87 -21.26 5.22
CA ASP A 139 0.62 -21.62 3.82
C ASP A 139 1.90 -21.39 2.99
N PRO A 140 2.43 -22.42 2.31
CA PRO A 140 3.62 -22.25 1.46
C PRO A 140 3.36 -21.36 0.24
N ASP A 141 2.10 -21.14 -0.14
CA ASP A 141 1.71 -20.30 -1.28
C ASP A 141 1.29 -18.90 -0.84
N SER A 142 1.78 -18.43 0.30
CA SER A 142 1.40 -17.14 0.87
C SER A 142 1.69 -15.94 -0.04
N LEU A 143 2.71 -16.03 -0.91
CA LEU A 143 3.05 -14.96 -1.85
C LEU A 143 2.12 -14.89 -3.06
N ALA A 144 1.29 -15.90 -3.31
CA ALA A 144 0.43 -15.93 -4.49
C ALA A 144 -0.46 -14.69 -4.64
N PRO A 145 -1.17 -14.21 -3.60
CA PRO A 145 -1.99 -13.01 -3.74
C PRO A 145 -1.18 -11.78 -4.17
N LEU A 146 0.05 -11.65 -3.68
CA LEU A 146 0.91 -10.51 -4.02
C LEU A 146 1.37 -10.58 -5.48
N TYR A 147 1.82 -11.76 -5.93
CA TYR A 147 2.23 -11.94 -7.32
C TYR A 147 1.04 -11.81 -8.28
N ASP A 148 -0.13 -12.32 -7.90
CA ASP A 148 -1.34 -12.14 -8.71
C ASP A 148 -1.66 -10.66 -8.88
N TYR A 149 -1.53 -9.88 -7.82
CA TYR A 149 -1.72 -8.43 -7.88
C TYR A 149 -0.70 -7.78 -8.82
N LEU A 150 0.57 -8.15 -8.70
CA LEU A 150 1.65 -7.55 -9.51
C LEU A 150 1.51 -7.88 -11.00
N ASN A 151 0.85 -8.99 -11.34
CA ASN A 151 0.75 -9.49 -12.71
C ASN A 151 -0.57 -9.15 -13.40
N LYS A 152 -1.42 -8.39 -12.77
CA LYS A 152 -2.70 -7.94 -13.36
C LYS A 152 -2.53 -6.89 -14.45
#